data_3d7c4d8447492846ee0d9319e1aa8df2
#
_entry.id   3d7c4d8447492846ee0d9319e1aa8df2
#
_cell.length_a   1.000
_cell.length_b   1.000
_cell.length_c   1.000
_cell.angle_alpha   90.00
_cell.angle_beta   90.00
_cell.angle_gamma   90.00
#
_symmetry.space_group_name_H-M   'P 1'
#
loop_
_entity.id
_entity.type
_entity.pdbx_description
1 polymer ?
#
loop_
_entity_poly.entity_id
_entity_poly.type
_entity_poly.pdbx_seq_one_letter_code
_entity_poly.pdbx_strand_id
1 'polypeptide(L)'
;MSVDTATAEAFATSWNNLPGGSVYTRAQFADWFAPLTEEDVHGKSVLELGCGNGSLLVHMAAWNPARLVGVDLGSSVSSARQNMKASGFADYEIVKGDLTTFQSDGFDVVYSIGVLHHLKEPAKGFASVIANTKPGGRFHCWVYAHEGNAVVRYFVDPIRKIASRLPWWVTKYLVATPLVVPYYFYAKFLRALRDVPFLKKAPLHAYSLWIAERDFLFFRHVAFDQLVTPQTVYLDRPTIEAWLKHPAVDPDSTYIVFRNANSWKFGGRIG
;
A
#
# COMPACT_ATOMS: atom_id res chain seq x y z
N MET A 1 16.26 17.87 0.31
CA MET A 1 15.10 16.98 0.02
C MET A 1 14.74 16.28 1.31
N SER A 2 13.46 16.32 1.75
CA SER A 2 13.03 15.57 2.94
C SER A 2 13.12 14.06 2.71
N VAL A 3 13.14 13.25 3.79
CA VAL A 3 13.14 11.77 3.66
C VAL A 3 11.87 11.30 2.94
N ASP A 4 10.71 11.90 3.23
CA ASP A 4 9.44 11.55 2.60
C ASP A 4 9.44 11.87 1.10
N THR A 5 10.01 13.02 0.69
CA THR A 5 10.19 13.35 -0.73
C THR A 5 11.11 12.36 -1.44
N ALA A 6 12.24 11.98 -0.81
CA ALA A 6 13.16 10.99 -1.38
C ALA A 6 12.49 9.61 -1.53
N THR A 7 11.67 9.23 -0.56
CA THR A 7 10.87 8.00 -0.58
C THR A 7 9.83 8.03 -1.70
N ALA A 8 9.07 9.12 -1.82
CA ALA A 8 8.06 9.28 -2.87
C ALA A 8 8.66 9.25 -4.27
N GLU A 9 9.82 9.90 -4.51
CA GLU A 9 10.51 9.87 -5.81
C GLU A 9 11.14 8.50 -6.10
N ALA A 10 11.59 7.75 -5.09
CA ALA A 10 12.04 6.37 -5.27
C ALA A 10 10.91 5.47 -5.77
N PHE A 11 9.72 5.58 -5.17
CA PHE A 11 8.52 4.89 -5.65
C PHE A 11 8.10 5.37 -7.03
N ALA A 12 8.10 6.68 -7.28
CA ALA A 12 7.77 7.22 -8.60
C ALA A 12 8.70 6.65 -9.69
N THR A 13 9.99 6.49 -9.41
CA THR A 13 10.92 5.82 -10.32
C THR A 13 10.51 4.37 -10.59
N SER A 14 10.07 3.64 -9.57
CA SER A 14 9.57 2.27 -9.75
C SER A 14 8.28 2.24 -10.58
N TRP A 15 7.30 3.05 -10.23
CA TRP A 15 5.97 3.08 -10.84
C TRP A 15 5.96 3.61 -12.27
N ASN A 16 6.77 4.62 -12.59
CA ASN A 16 6.88 5.19 -13.94
C ASN A 16 7.53 4.23 -14.96
N ASN A 17 8.18 3.17 -14.48
CA ASN A 17 8.76 2.11 -15.31
C ASN A 17 7.85 0.88 -15.48
N LEU A 18 6.59 1.00 -15.11
CA LEU A 18 5.58 -0.06 -15.27
C LEU A 18 4.69 0.22 -16.50
N PRO A 19 4.05 -0.81 -17.06
CA PRO A 19 3.00 -0.63 -18.06
C PRO A 19 1.88 0.27 -17.52
N GLY A 20 1.20 1.00 -18.40
CA GLY A 20 0.04 1.82 -18.03
C GLY A 20 -1.10 0.98 -17.44
N GLY A 21 -1.99 1.63 -16.69
CA GLY A 21 -3.10 1.00 -15.98
C GLY A 21 -2.74 0.51 -14.59
N SER A 22 -3.58 -0.37 -14.02
CA SER A 22 -3.30 -0.96 -12.72
C SER A 22 -2.36 -2.14 -12.85
N VAL A 23 -1.34 -2.17 -11.98
CA VAL A 23 -0.45 -3.34 -11.82
C VAL A 23 -1.05 -4.41 -10.91
N TYR A 24 -2.15 -4.10 -10.25
CA TYR A 24 -2.85 -5.00 -9.34
C TYR A 24 -4.06 -5.66 -10.03
N THR A 25 -4.41 -6.86 -9.57
CA THR A 25 -5.63 -7.53 -10.02
C THR A 25 -6.83 -7.05 -9.18
N ARG A 26 -8.05 -7.23 -9.71
CA ARG A 26 -9.28 -7.00 -8.93
C ARG A 26 -9.32 -7.79 -7.61
N ALA A 27 -8.85 -9.03 -7.64
CA ALA A 27 -8.80 -9.87 -6.45
C ALA A 27 -7.84 -9.30 -5.38
N GLN A 28 -6.68 -8.78 -5.79
CA GLN A 28 -5.75 -8.11 -4.88
C GLN A 28 -6.33 -6.83 -4.31
N PHE A 29 -6.98 -6.02 -5.14
CA PHE A 29 -7.67 -4.82 -4.71
C PHE A 29 -8.75 -5.18 -3.67
N ALA A 30 -9.66 -6.10 -3.96
CA ALA A 30 -10.71 -6.53 -3.05
C ALA A 30 -10.15 -7.08 -1.72
N ASP A 31 -9.07 -7.87 -1.77
CA ASP A 31 -8.40 -8.38 -0.58
C ASP A 31 -7.82 -7.25 0.29
N TRP A 32 -7.20 -6.23 -0.31
CA TRP A 32 -6.67 -5.11 0.46
C TRP A 32 -7.75 -4.24 1.06
N PHE A 33 -8.87 -4.03 0.36
CA PHE A 33 -9.97 -3.18 0.82
C PHE A 33 -10.93 -3.85 1.78
N ALA A 34 -11.06 -5.18 1.77
CA ALA A 34 -11.93 -5.85 2.74
C ALA A 34 -11.57 -5.44 4.20
N PRO A 35 -12.56 -5.03 5.04
CA PRO A 35 -13.99 -5.30 4.89
C PRO A 35 -14.79 -4.24 4.09
N LEU A 36 -14.17 -3.19 3.55
CA LEU A 36 -14.88 -2.24 2.68
C LEU A 36 -15.32 -2.93 1.39
N THR A 37 -16.52 -2.62 0.96
CA THR A 37 -17.18 -3.14 -0.24
C THR A 37 -17.56 -2.03 -1.21
N GLU A 38 -18.06 -2.39 -2.38
CA GLU A 38 -18.61 -1.44 -3.35
C GLU A 38 -19.74 -0.60 -2.76
N GLU A 39 -20.58 -1.19 -1.90
CA GLU A 39 -21.70 -0.50 -1.24
C GLU A 39 -21.25 0.66 -0.33
N ASP A 40 -20.05 0.54 0.27
CA ASP A 40 -19.49 1.58 1.11
C ASP A 40 -18.99 2.79 0.30
N VAL A 41 -18.77 2.61 -1.01
CA VAL A 41 -18.12 3.57 -1.92
C VAL A 41 -19.07 4.15 -2.95
N HIS A 42 -20.04 3.36 -3.43
CA HIS A 42 -20.95 3.75 -4.50
C HIS A 42 -21.66 5.08 -4.20
N GLY A 43 -21.53 6.05 -5.11
CA GLY A 43 -22.11 7.39 -4.95
C GLY A 43 -21.49 8.26 -3.85
N LYS A 44 -20.33 7.86 -3.30
CA LYS A 44 -19.63 8.59 -2.22
C LYS A 44 -18.45 9.39 -2.75
N SER A 45 -18.04 10.42 -2.00
CA SER A 45 -16.76 11.11 -2.22
C SER A 45 -15.63 10.28 -1.58
N VAL A 46 -14.59 9.99 -2.35
CA VAL A 46 -13.49 9.10 -1.95
C VAL A 46 -12.15 9.79 -2.11
N LEU A 47 -11.28 9.65 -1.09
CA LEU A 47 -9.91 10.18 -1.09
C LEU A 47 -8.90 9.05 -0.88
N GLU A 48 -7.89 8.97 -1.75
CA GLU A 48 -6.68 8.18 -1.56
C GLU A 48 -5.51 9.06 -1.14
N LEU A 49 -4.94 8.80 0.04
CA LEU A 49 -3.73 9.44 0.51
C LEU A 49 -2.51 8.56 0.20
N GLY A 50 -1.67 9.00 -0.74
CA GLY A 50 -0.56 8.27 -1.31
C GLY A 50 -0.95 7.43 -2.52
N CYS A 51 -1.53 8.06 -3.55
CA CYS A 51 -2.11 7.34 -4.70
C CYS A 51 -1.07 6.79 -5.69
N GLY A 52 0.21 7.16 -5.56
CA GLY A 52 1.27 6.72 -6.47
C GLY A 52 0.92 6.98 -7.94
N ASN A 53 0.94 5.93 -8.75
CA ASN A 53 0.55 5.98 -10.16
C ASN A 53 -0.96 5.78 -10.40
N GLY A 54 -1.79 5.79 -9.36
CA GLY A 54 -3.24 5.63 -9.46
C GLY A 54 -3.73 4.20 -9.71
N SER A 55 -2.89 3.18 -9.51
CA SER A 55 -3.27 1.78 -9.74
C SER A 55 -4.49 1.33 -8.94
N LEU A 56 -4.65 1.81 -7.69
CA LEU A 56 -5.82 1.50 -6.87
C LEU A 56 -7.01 2.38 -7.24
N LEU A 57 -6.77 3.65 -7.61
CA LEU A 57 -7.83 4.56 -8.08
C LEU A 57 -8.57 4.01 -9.30
N VAL A 58 -7.85 3.36 -10.23
CA VAL A 58 -8.47 2.71 -11.41
C VAL A 58 -9.46 1.61 -10.99
N HIS A 59 -9.12 0.82 -9.97
CA HIS A 59 -10.06 -0.19 -9.44
C HIS A 59 -11.19 0.44 -8.62
N MET A 60 -10.87 1.50 -7.84
CA MET A 60 -11.85 2.22 -7.05
C MET A 60 -12.91 2.89 -7.95
N ALA A 61 -12.52 3.42 -9.10
CA ALA A 61 -13.43 4.00 -10.09
C ALA A 61 -14.51 3.01 -10.57
N ALA A 62 -14.20 1.70 -10.60
CA ALA A 62 -15.16 0.67 -10.97
C ALA A 62 -16.27 0.44 -9.91
N TRP A 63 -16.11 0.97 -8.69
CA TRP A 63 -17.14 0.99 -7.64
C TRP A 63 -18.05 2.23 -7.70
N ASN A 64 -17.93 3.01 -8.79
CA ASN A 64 -18.76 4.17 -9.09
C ASN A 64 -18.90 5.19 -7.92
N PRO A 65 -17.79 5.71 -7.35
CA PRO A 65 -17.87 6.84 -6.43
C PRO A 65 -18.45 8.06 -7.13
N ALA A 66 -19.04 8.99 -6.37
CA ALA A 66 -19.49 10.27 -6.92
C ALA A 66 -18.29 11.17 -7.28
N ARG A 67 -17.21 11.11 -6.52
CA ARG A 67 -15.95 11.84 -6.74
C ARG A 67 -14.78 11.04 -6.23
N LEU A 68 -13.67 11.06 -6.94
CA LEU A 68 -12.45 10.35 -6.58
C LEU A 68 -11.24 11.29 -6.60
N VAL A 69 -10.57 11.44 -5.45
CA VAL A 69 -9.39 12.29 -5.32
C VAL A 69 -8.19 11.43 -4.92
N GLY A 70 -7.06 11.63 -5.59
CA GLY A 70 -5.78 11.01 -5.21
C GLY A 70 -4.74 12.07 -4.89
N VAL A 71 -4.04 11.92 -3.77
CA VAL A 71 -2.94 12.80 -3.34
C VAL A 71 -1.65 12.00 -3.29
N ASP A 72 -0.58 12.50 -3.91
CA ASP A 72 0.76 11.91 -3.82
C ASP A 72 1.85 12.98 -3.91
N LEU A 73 2.96 12.75 -3.19
CA LEU A 73 4.09 13.67 -3.13
C LEU A 73 5.03 13.51 -4.34
N GLY A 74 5.07 12.31 -4.93
CA GLY A 74 6.01 11.93 -5.97
C GLY A 74 5.63 12.43 -7.38
N SER A 75 6.56 12.28 -8.30
CA SER A 75 6.34 12.59 -9.72
C SER A 75 5.42 11.58 -10.43
N SER A 76 5.08 10.46 -9.78
CA SER A 76 4.11 9.45 -10.22
C SER A 76 2.69 9.97 -10.46
N VAL A 77 2.33 11.15 -9.92
CA VAL A 77 1.03 11.81 -10.18
C VAL A 77 0.76 12.04 -11.68
N SER A 78 1.79 12.19 -12.50
CA SER A 78 1.63 12.27 -13.96
C SER A 78 1.09 10.96 -14.56
N SER A 79 1.62 9.84 -14.11
CA SER A 79 1.14 8.50 -14.48
C SER A 79 -0.25 8.23 -13.92
N ALA A 80 -0.55 8.69 -12.69
CA ALA A 80 -1.88 8.59 -12.11
C ALA A 80 -2.95 9.31 -12.97
N ARG A 81 -2.65 10.53 -13.44
CA ARG A 81 -3.55 11.28 -14.33
C ARG A 81 -3.79 10.54 -15.64
N GLN A 82 -2.74 9.95 -16.23
CA GLN A 82 -2.87 9.17 -17.47
C GLN A 82 -3.72 7.91 -17.26
N ASN A 83 -3.48 7.18 -16.17
CA ASN A 83 -4.21 5.96 -15.84
C ASN A 83 -5.69 6.27 -15.53
N MET A 84 -5.97 7.33 -14.79
CA MET A 84 -7.35 7.74 -14.52
C MET A 84 -8.07 8.21 -15.79
N LYS A 85 -7.40 8.99 -16.65
CA LYS A 85 -7.96 9.35 -17.97
C LYS A 85 -8.29 8.12 -18.81
N ALA A 86 -7.40 7.13 -18.81
CA ALA A 86 -7.61 5.88 -19.58
C ALA A 86 -8.72 5.00 -18.97
N SER A 87 -9.04 5.12 -17.67
CA SER A 87 -10.11 4.37 -17.01
C SER A 87 -11.51 4.81 -17.49
N GLY A 88 -11.64 6.02 -18.07
CA GLY A 88 -12.92 6.59 -18.50
C GLY A 88 -13.77 7.16 -17.36
N PHE A 89 -13.33 7.09 -16.10
CA PHE A 89 -14.04 7.72 -14.98
C PHE A 89 -13.84 9.25 -15.04
N ALA A 90 -14.94 10.02 -14.99
CA ALA A 90 -14.91 11.45 -15.31
C ALA A 90 -14.61 12.35 -14.09
N ASP A 91 -15.20 12.03 -12.92
CA ASP A 91 -15.14 12.92 -11.74
C ASP A 91 -13.96 12.55 -10.82
N TYR A 92 -12.75 12.82 -11.30
CA TYR A 92 -11.54 12.61 -10.55
C TYR A 92 -10.61 13.81 -10.51
N GLU A 93 -9.80 13.88 -9.46
CA GLU A 93 -8.74 14.86 -9.29
C GLU A 93 -7.46 14.20 -8.78
N ILE A 94 -6.31 14.55 -9.37
CA ILE A 94 -4.99 14.08 -8.90
C ILE A 94 -4.18 15.30 -8.47
N VAL A 95 -3.91 15.35 -7.16
CA VAL A 95 -3.18 16.44 -6.50
C VAL A 95 -1.75 16.01 -6.22
N LYS A 96 -0.77 16.81 -6.64
CA LYS A 96 0.60 16.66 -6.16
C LYS A 96 0.74 17.39 -4.84
N GLY A 97 0.93 16.67 -3.74
CA GLY A 97 1.01 17.26 -2.41
C GLY A 97 1.46 16.29 -1.34
N ASP A 98 1.85 16.84 -0.20
CA ASP A 98 2.21 16.05 0.99
C ASP A 98 0.93 15.64 1.72
N LEU A 99 0.68 14.34 1.79
CA LEU A 99 -0.50 13.80 2.46
C LEU A 99 -0.56 14.15 3.95
N THR A 100 0.59 14.40 4.60
CA THR A 100 0.63 14.74 6.04
C THR A 100 0.13 16.15 6.35
N THR A 101 0.06 17.01 5.35
CA THR A 101 -0.41 18.40 5.43
C THR A 101 -1.63 18.69 4.56
N PHE A 102 -2.07 17.69 3.79
CA PHE A 102 -3.26 17.84 2.93
C PHE A 102 -4.51 18.05 3.79
N GLN A 103 -5.31 19.06 3.41
CA GLN A 103 -6.55 19.42 4.07
C GLN A 103 -7.67 19.59 3.05
N SER A 104 -8.88 19.16 3.41
CA SER A 104 -10.10 19.27 2.63
C SER A 104 -11.32 19.44 3.54
N ASP A 105 -12.48 19.70 2.94
CA ASP A 105 -13.77 19.73 3.67
C ASP A 105 -14.27 18.33 4.07
N GLY A 106 -13.44 17.32 3.87
CA GLY A 106 -13.70 15.91 4.23
C GLY A 106 -14.34 15.09 3.10
N PHE A 107 -14.13 13.79 3.18
CA PHE A 107 -14.64 12.78 2.25
C PHE A 107 -15.46 11.72 3.00
N ASP A 108 -16.39 11.08 2.29
CA ASP A 108 -17.21 10.02 2.87
C ASP A 108 -16.38 8.74 3.11
N VAL A 109 -15.35 8.52 2.28
CA VAL A 109 -14.39 7.43 2.44
C VAL A 109 -12.97 7.95 2.22
N VAL A 110 -12.08 7.72 3.19
CA VAL A 110 -10.65 8.05 3.08
C VAL A 110 -9.82 6.79 3.28
N TYR A 111 -8.87 6.54 2.38
CA TYR A 111 -7.99 5.38 2.54
C TYR A 111 -6.52 5.70 2.25
N SER A 112 -5.64 4.87 2.82
CA SER A 112 -4.20 4.91 2.58
C SER A 112 -3.64 3.48 2.60
N ILE A 113 -3.25 2.99 1.43
CA ILE A 113 -2.82 1.62 1.23
C ILE A 113 -1.34 1.57 0.85
N GLY A 114 -0.52 1.00 1.72
CA GLY A 114 0.91 0.81 1.41
C GLY A 114 1.78 2.06 1.57
N VAL A 115 1.32 3.08 2.30
CA VAL A 115 1.97 4.40 2.35
C VAL A 115 2.44 4.80 3.74
N LEU A 116 1.58 4.74 4.75
CA LEU A 116 1.85 5.32 6.08
C LEU A 116 3.15 4.83 6.71
N HIS A 117 3.50 3.57 6.50
CA HIS A 117 4.73 2.97 7.02
C HIS A 117 6.01 3.39 6.26
N HIS A 118 5.87 4.20 5.21
CA HIS A 118 7.00 4.81 4.50
C HIS A 118 7.24 6.27 4.88
N LEU A 119 6.37 6.84 5.69
CA LEU A 119 6.53 8.20 6.21
C LEU A 119 7.57 8.26 7.34
N LYS A 120 8.23 9.39 7.47
CA LYS A 120 9.10 9.68 8.62
C LYS A 120 8.32 9.63 9.93
N GLU A 121 7.08 10.13 9.90
CA GLU A 121 6.16 10.19 11.03
C GLU A 121 4.81 9.55 10.65
N PRO A 122 4.67 8.21 10.71
CA PRO A 122 3.44 7.51 10.31
C PRO A 122 2.18 8.01 11.02
N ALA A 123 2.30 8.44 12.28
CA ALA A 123 1.18 8.98 13.05
C ALA A 123 0.60 10.27 12.45
N LYS A 124 1.43 11.14 11.84
CA LYS A 124 0.94 12.33 11.11
C LYS A 124 0.15 11.94 9.88
N GLY A 125 0.59 10.91 9.17
CA GLY A 125 -0.18 10.37 8.05
C GLY A 125 -1.54 9.82 8.49
N PHE A 126 -1.60 9.08 9.59
CA PHE A 126 -2.87 8.63 10.14
C PHE A 126 -3.75 9.79 10.62
N ALA A 127 -3.18 10.79 11.29
CA ALA A 127 -3.93 12.00 11.68
C ALA A 127 -4.55 12.72 10.46
N SER A 128 -3.84 12.76 9.32
CA SER A 128 -4.38 13.30 8.07
C SER A 128 -5.53 12.43 7.51
N VAL A 129 -5.44 11.10 7.61
CA VAL A 129 -6.57 10.23 7.25
C VAL A 129 -7.82 10.59 8.05
N ILE A 130 -7.69 10.75 9.37
CA ILE A 130 -8.81 11.12 10.25
C ILE A 130 -9.34 12.52 9.92
N ALA A 131 -8.44 13.52 9.78
CA ALA A 131 -8.82 14.91 9.53
C ALA A 131 -9.56 15.13 8.20
N ASN A 132 -9.28 14.28 7.19
CA ASN A 132 -9.95 14.36 5.89
C ASN A 132 -11.17 13.44 5.77
N THR A 133 -11.54 12.70 6.82
CA THR A 133 -12.76 11.88 6.85
C THR A 133 -13.89 12.67 7.51
N LYS A 134 -15.04 12.79 6.84
CA LYS A 134 -16.25 13.46 7.39
C LYS A 134 -16.77 12.77 8.64
N PRO A 135 -17.50 13.46 9.52
CA PRO A 135 -18.34 12.81 10.53
C PRO A 135 -19.26 11.76 9.88
N GLY A 136 -19.34 10.58 10.47
CA GLY A 136 -20.04 9.40 9.91
C GLY A 136 -19.33 8.73 8.74
N GLY A 137 -18.25 9.32 8.20
CA GLY A 137 -17.46 8.77 7.11
C GLY A 137 -16.60 7.58 7.56
N ARG A 138 -16.07 6.83 6.60
CA ARG A 138 -15.22 5.66 6.83
C ARG A 138 -13.77 5.94 6.49
N PHE A 139 -12.86 5.35 7.26
CA PHE A 139 -11.44 5.33 6.89
C PHE A 139 -10.91 3.89 6.84
N HIS A 140 -9.90 3.67 6.00
CA HIS A 140 -9.25 2.36 5.82
C HIS A 140 -7.77 2.53 5.54
N CYS A 141 -6.94 1.76 6.24
CA CYS A 141 -5.49 1.78 6.07
C CYS A 141 -4.92 0.36 5.95
N TRP A 142 -3.83 0.24 5.18
CA TRP A 142 -3.01 -0.97 5.13
C TRP A 142 -1.54 -0.61 5.28
N VAL A 143 -0.86 -1.32 6.20
CA VAL A 143 0.54 -1.07 6.55
C VAL A 143 1.32 -2.36 6.76
N TYR A 144 2.65 -2.30 6.66
CA TYR A 144 3.51 -3.42 7.04
C TYR A 144 3.52 -3.61 8.56
N ALA A 145 3.29 -4.87 8.98
CA ALA A 145 3.32 -5.25 10.37
C ALA A 145 4.76 -5.41 10.87
N HIS A 146 4.99 -5.12 12.14
CA HIS A 146 6.22 -5.53 12.83
C HIS A 146 6.24 -7.07 12.99
N GLU A 147 5.10 -7.63 13.30
CA GLU A 147 4.86 -9.06 13.46
C GLU A 147 4.97 -9.79 12.11
N GLY A 148 5.60 -10.94 12.11
CA GLY A 148 5.76 -11.79 10.92
C GLY A 148 6.81 -11.31 9.90
N ASN A 149 7.35 -10.11 10.05
CA ASN A 149 8.36 -9.55 9.13
C ASN A 149 9.81 -9.71 9.61
N ALA A 150 10.10 -10.61 10.54
CA ALA A 150 11.46 -10.81 11.06
C ALA A 150 12.48 -11.05 9.92
N VAL A 151 12.15 -11.90 8.96
CA VAL A 151 13.03 -12.18 7.80
C VAL A 151 13.30 -10.89 7.01
N VAL A 152 12.27 -10.10 6.72
CA VAL A 152 12.44 -8.85 5.96
C VAL A 152 13.29 -7.85 6.77
N ARG A 153 13.00 -7.68 8.04
CA ARG A 153 13.70 -6.75 8.94
C ARG A 153 15.18 -7.10 9.16
N TYR A 154 15.50 -8.38 9.28
CA TYR A 154 16.88 -8.81 9.55
C TYR A 154 17.71 -9.06 8.30
N PHE A 155 17.11 -9.41 7.16
CA PHE A 155 17.83 -9.72 5.93
C PHE A 155 17.63 -8.66 4.83
N VAL A 156 16.39 -8.22 4.58
CA VAL A 156 16.11 -7.28 3.49
C VAL A 156 16.48 -5.85 3.87
N ASP A 157 16.19 -5.41 5.11
CA ASP A 157 16.48 -4.04 5.54
C ASP A 157 17.97 -3.66 5.53
N PRO A 158 18.92 -4.52 5.93
CA PRO A 158 20.34 -4.23 5.76
C PRO A 158 20.73 -4.04 4.30
N ILE A 159 20.19 -4.87 3.40
CA ILE A 159 20.43 -4.77 1.95
C ILE A 159 19.80 -3.47 1.42
N ARG A 160 18.58 -3.15 1.83
CA ARG A 160 17.88 -1.89 1.49
C ARG A 160 18.71 -0.65 1.79
N LYS A 161 19.34 -0.58 2.96
CA LYS A 161 20.18 0.56 3.37
C LYS A 161 21.29 0.88 2.37
N ILE A 162 21.77 -0.12 1.64
CA ILE A 162 22.79 0.03 0.60
C ILE A 162 22.10 0.22 -0.76
N ALA A 163 21.17 -0.66 -1.11
CA ALA A 163 20.52 -0.71 -2.40
C ALA A 163 19.72 0.57 -2.72
N SER A 164 19.08 1.21 -1.73
CA SER A 164 18.34 2.46 -1.91
C SER A 164 19.21 3.66 -2.28
N ARG A 165 20.55 3.55 -2.16
CA ARG A 165 21.52 4.60 -2.56
C ARG A 165 22.15 4.35 -3.92
N LEU A 166 21.89 3.18 -4.51
CA LEU A 166 22.41 2.82 -5.83
C LEU A 166 21.49 3.36 -6.93
N PRO A 167 22.00 3.52 -8.17
CA PRO A 167 21.15 3.78 -9.32
C PRO A 167 20.04 2.73 -9.42
N TRP A 168 18.82 3.15 -9.75
CA TRP A 168 17.63 2.28 -9.74
C TRP A 168 17.79 1.00 -10.57
N TRP A 169 18.49 1.08 -11.72
CA TRP A 169 18.74 -0.09 -12.57
C TRP A 169 19.70 -1.11 -11.92
N VAL A 170 20.68 -0.64 -11.13
CA VAL A 170 21.56 -1.52 -10.34
C VAL A 170 20.71 -2.24 -9.28
N THR A 171 19.91 -1.48 -8.53
CA THR A 171 19.01 -2.05 -7.51
C THR A 171 18.04 -3.07 -8.12
N LYS A 172 17.44 -2.75 -9.29
CA LYS A 172 16.46 -3.62 -9.95
C LYS A 172 17.09 -4.90 -10.53
N TYR A 173 18.17 -4.76 -11.28
CA TYR A 173 18.70 -5.89 -12.07
C TYR A 173 19.83 -6.64 -11.37
N LEU A 174 20.69 -5.96 -10.61
CA LEU A 174 21.86 -6.58 -9.98
C LEU A 174 21.64 -6.94 -8.50
N VAL A 175 20.65 -6.37 -7.83
CA VAL A 175 20.32 -6.67 -6.43
C VAL A 175 18.99 -7.43 -6.33
N ALA A 176 17.88 -6.81 -6.75
CA ALA A 176 16.55 -7.41 -6.61
C ALA A 176 16.40 -8.72 -7.42
N THR A 177 16.86 -8.73 -8.68
CA THR A 177 16.69 -9.91 -9.54
C THR A 177 17.38 -11.17 -8.97
N PRO A 178 18.66 -11.14 -8.56
CA PRO A 178 19.30 -12.31 -7.95
C PRO A 178 18.62 -12.78 -6.66
N LEU A 179 18.14 -11.86 -5.82
CA LEU A 179 17.42 -12.21 -4.58
C LEU A 179 16.05 -12.84 -4.85
N VAL A 180 15.39 -12.42 -5.91
CA VAL A 180 14.06 -12.91 -6.26
C VAL A 180 14.09 -14.31 -6.87
N VAL A 181 15.11 -14.66 -7.64
CA VAL A 181 15.15 -15.97 -8.32
C VAL A 181 14.94 -17.14 -7.34
N PRO A 182 15.73 -17.31 -6.27
CA PRO A 182 15.50 -18.41 -5.33
C PRO A 182 14.15 -18.29 -4.61
N TYR A 183 13.72 -17.06 -4.28
CA TYR A 183 12.44 -16.85 -3.62
C TYR A 183 11.24 -17.19 -4.54
N TYR A 184 11.33 -16.91 -5.82
CA TYR A 184 10.31 -17.28 -6.81
C TYR A 184 10.10 -18.80 -6.85
N PHE A 185 11.18 -19.58 -6.92
CA PHE A 185 11.08 -21.04 -6.89
C PHE A 185 10.58 -21.56 -5.55
N TYR A 186 11.02 -20.98 -4.43
CA TYR A 186 10.52 -21.31 -3.10
C TYR A 186 9.00 -21.09 -2.99
N ALA A 187 8.50 -19.96 -3.43
CA ALA A 187 7.07 -19.65 -3.38
C ALA A 187 6.24 -20.60 -4.28
N LYS A 188 6.72 -20.91 -5.50
CA LYS A 188 6.08 -21.87 -6.40
C LYS A 188 6.08 -23.29 -5.80
N PHE A 189 7.17 -23.70 -5.15
CA PHE A 189 7.28 -24.96 -4.44
C PHE A 189 6.27 -25.06 -3.30
N LEU A 190 6.18 -24.03 -2.43
CA LEU A 190 5.20 -24.00 -1.35
C LEU A 190 3.76 -24.08 -1.89
N ARG A 191 3.49 -23.40 -3.00
CA ARG A 191 2.16 -23.45 -3.64
C ARG A 191 1.84 -24.84 -4.18
N ALA A 192 2.79 -25.50 -4.82
CA ALA A 192 2.62 -26.87 -5.32
C ALA A 192 2.33 -27.87 -4.19
N LEU A 193 2.89 -27.63 -3.01
CA LEU A 193 2.79 -28.51 -1.83
C LEU A 193 1.94 -27.88 -0.70
N ARG A 194 1.01 -26.98 -1.02
CA ARG A 194 0.21 -26.21 -0.05
C ARG A 194 -0.58 -27.04 0.95
N ASP A 195 -0.93 -28.27 0.57
CA ASP A 195 -1.74 -29.17 1.39
C ASP A 195 -0.91 -30.00 2.38
N VAL A 196 0.45 -29.89 2.33
CA VAL A 196 1.37 -30.59 3.21
C VAL A 196 1.44 -29.90 4.58
N PRO A 197 0.98 -30.54 5.69
CA PRO A 197 0.79 -29.85 6.96
C PRO A 197 2.03 -29.20 7.55
N PHE A 198 3.20 -29.88 7.49
CA PHE A 198 4.43 -29.34 8.09
C PHE A 198 4.95 -28.09 7.36
N LEU A 199 4.67 -27.92 6.06
CA LEU A 199 5.07 -26.76 5.29
C LEU A 199 4.30 -25.49 5.66
N LYS A 200 3.16 -25.59 6.36
CA LYS A 200 2.42 -24.45 6.90
C LYS A 200 3.25 -23.62 7.91
N LYS A 201 4.28 -24.23 8.50
CA LYS A 201 5.23 -23.56 9.41
C LYS A 201 6.44 -22.94 8.69
N ALA A 202 6.56 -23.10 7.37
CA ALA A 202 7.66 -22.55 6.59
C ALA A 202 7.67 -21.00 6.65
N PRO A 203 8.85 -20.35 6.63
CA PRO A 203 8.97 -18.90 6.66
C PRO A 203 8.16 -18.26 5.53
N LEU A 204 7.46 -17.18 5.85
CA LEU A 204 6.62 -16.41 4.90
C LEU A 204 5.57 -17.27 4.15
N HIS A 205 5.13 -18.41 4.70
CA HIS A 205 4.25 -19.35 4.01
C HIS A 205 3.01 -18.68 3.42
N ALA A 206 2.21 -17.96 4.25
CA ALA A 206 0.98 -17.31 3.80
C ALA A 206 1.23 -16.26 2.70
N TYR A 207 2.28 -15.46 2.87
CA TYR A 207 2.70 -14.47 1.87
C TYR A 207 3.20 -15.16 0.58
N SER A 208 3.97 -16.25 0.71
CA SER A 208 4.48 -17.01 -0.44
C SER A 208 3.34 -17.62 -1.27
N LEU A 209 2.29 -18.15 -0.62
CA LEU A 209 1.12 -18.67 -1.33
C LEU A 209 0.40 -17.57 -2.13
N TRP A 210 0.23 -16.40 -1.53
CA TRP A 210 -0.41 -15.24 -2.17
C TRP A 210 0.39 -14.74 -3.38
N ILE A 211 1.71 -14.52 -3.23
CA ILE A 211 2.54 -13.97 -4.31
C ILE A 211 2.80 -15.01 -5.40
N ALA A 212 2.80 -16.30 -5.08
CA ALA A 212 3.01 -17.38 -6.05
C ALA A 212 1.96 -17.45 -7.17
N GLU A 213 0.85 -16.73 -7.06
CA GLU A 213 -0.14 -16.57 -8.14
C GLU A 213 0.36 -15.70 -9.29
N ARG A 214 1.41 -14.91 -9.04
CA ARG A 214 1.94 -13.93 -9.98
C ARG A 214 3.13 -14.47 -10.77
N ASP A 215 3.48 -13.75 -11.83
CA ASP A 215 4.64 -14.01 -12.66
C ASP A 215 5.95 -13.51 -12.04
N PHE A 216 7.07 -13.84 -12.64
CA PHE A 216 8.40 -13.43 -12.18
C PHE A 216 8.60 -11.91 -12.21
N LEU A 217 7.98 -11.22 -13.18
CA LEU A 217 8.12 -9.77 -13.30
C LEU A 217 7.48 -9.05 -12.12
N PHE A 218 6.34 -9.55 -11.64
CA PHE A 218 5.70 -9.02 -10.44
C PHE A 218 6.53 -9.27 -9.18
N PHE A 219 7.09 -10.48 -9.01
CA PHE A 219 8.02 -10.75 -7.90
C PHE A 219 9.20 -9.79 -7.89
N ARG A 220 9.82 -9.57 -9.06
CA ARG A 220 10.94 -8.62 -9.20
C ARG A 220 10.50 -7.19 -8.89
N HIS A 221 9.31 -6.79 -9.33
CA HIS A 221 8.76 -5.47 -9.03
C HIS A 221 8.60 -5.27 -7.52
N VAL A 222 7.95 -6.20 -6.82
CA VAL A 222 7.77 -6.13 -5.36
C VAL A 222 9.12 -6.08 -4.62
N ALA A 223 10.09 -6.89 -5.02
CA ALA A 223 11.42 -6.85 -4.41
C ALA A 223 12.16 -5.54 -4.70
N PHE A 224 12.01 -4.99 -5.90
CA PHE A 224 12.57 -3.69 -6.25
C PHE A 224 11.96 -2.58 -5.40
N ASP A 225 10.64 -2.54 -5.23
CA ASP A 225 9.94 -1.58 -4.36
C ASP A 225 10.44 -1.67 -2.92
N GLN A 226 10.67 -2.87 -2.42
CA GLN A 226 11.23 -3.09 -1.08
C GLN A 226 12.65 -2.55 -0.94
N LEU A 227 13.46 -2.59 -1.98
CA LEU A 227 14.89 -2.26 -1.94
C LEU A 227 15.20 -0.81 -2.36
N VAL A 228 14.36 -0.19 -3.19
CA VAL A 228 14.57 1.17 -3.65
C VAL A 228 14.15 2.21 -2.61
N THR A 229 13.26 1.85 -1.70
CA THR A 229 12.69 2.75 -0.69
C THR A 229 13.69 3.07 0.40
N PRO A 230 14.05 4.35 0.62
CA PRO A 230 15.03 4.73 1.65
C PRO A 230 14.56 4.46 3.07
N GLN A 231 13.25 4.51 3.32
CA GLN A 231 12.65 4.36 4.64
C GLN A 231 11.46 3.43 4.64
N THR A 232 11.42 2.54 5.64
CA THR A 232 10.25 1.72 5.99
C THR A 232 10.23 1.53 7.49
N VAL A 233 9.07 1.74 8.10
CA VAL A 233 8.78 1.49 9.51
C VAL A 233 7.79 0.32 9.58
N TYR A 234 8.00 -0.62 10.49
CA TYR A 234 7.08 -1.73 10.70
C TYR A 234 6.25 -1.43 11.94
N LEU A 235 4.93 -1.35 11.75
CA LEU A 235 4.00 -0.94 12.79
C LEU A 235 3.49 -2.17 13.55
N ASP A 236 3.59 -2.15 14.86
CA ASP A 236 3.04 -3.20 15.70
C ASP A 236 1.55 -2.97 16.02
N ARG A 237 0.89 -4.02 16.44
CA ARG A 237 -0.53 -3.97 16.79
C ARG A 237 -0.86 -2.94 17.88
N PRO A 238 -0.07 -2.81 18.99
CA PRO A 238 -0.33 -1.79 20.00
C PRO A 238 -0.32 -0.36 19.47
N THR A 239 0.56 -0.04 18.52
CA THR A 239 0.60 1.28 17.87
C THR A 239 -0.69 1.56 17.11
N ILE A 240 -1.21 0.59 16.36
CA ILE A 240 -2.47 0.73 15.62
C ILE A 240 -3.65 0.86 16.58
N GLU A 241 -3.70 0.05 17.66
CA GLU A 241 -4.71 0.15 18.70
C GLU A 241 -4.71 1.53 19.38
N ALA A 242 -3.52 2.10 19.59
CA ALA A 242 -3.40 3.47 20.13
C ALA A 242 -3.95 4.52 19.14
N TRP A 243 -3.69 4.36 17.84
CA TRP A 243 -4.23 5.25 16.81
C TRP A 243 -5.76 5.20 16.73
N LEU A 244 -6.35 4.01 16.83
CA LEU A 244 -7.81 3.82 16.79
C LEU A 244 -8.53 4.37 18.04
N LYS A 245 -7.81 4.69 19.12
CA LYS A 245 -8.34 5.42 20.28
C LYS A 245 -8.44 6.93 20.08
N HIS A 246 -8.20 7.43 18.86
CA HIS A 246 -8.37 8.85 18.55
C HIS A 246 -9.79 9.31 18.88
N PRO A 247 -9.97 10.49 19.56
CA PRO A 247 -11.29 10.95 20.05
C PRO A 247 -12.38 11.07 18.98
N ALA A 248 -12.01 11.32 17.72
CA ALA A 248 -12.96 11.41 16.60
C ALA A 248 -13.38 10.02 16.06
N VAL A 249 -12.74 8.93 16.46
CA VAL A 249 -13.04 7.58 15.96
C VAL A 249 -14.15 6.95 16.81
N ASP A 250 -15.19 6.46 16.16
CA ASP A 250 -16.21 5.62 16.78
C ASP A 250 -15.62 4.26 17.16
N PRO A 251 -15.45 3.96 18.47
CA PRO A 251 -14.77 2.75 18.94
C PRO A 251 -15.49 1.45 18.53
N ASP A 252 -16.82 1.48 18.39
CA ASP A 252 -17.62 0.32 18.06
C ASP A 252 -17.54 -0.06 16.57
N SER A 253 -17.03 0.86 15.74
CA SER A 253 -16.87 0.67 14.29
C SER A 253 -15.49 0.15 13.89
N THR A 254 -14.53 0.08 14.84
CA THR A 254 -13.12 -0.19 14.52
C THR A 254 -12.86 -1.67 14.22
N TYR A 255 -11.88 -1.91 13.33
CA TYR A 255 -11.37 -3.25 13.06
C TYR A 255 -9.87 -3.25 12.84
N ILE A 256 -9.21 -4.36 13.18
CA ILE A 256 -7.81 -4.66 12.88
C ILE A 256 -7.73 -6.09 12.37
N VAL A 257 -7.19 -6.28 11.17
CA VAL A 257 -7.03 -7.60 10.53
C VAL A 257 -5.56 -7.86 10.23
N PHE A 258 -5.02 -8.96 10.75
CA PHE A 258 -3.68 -9.42 10.43
C PHE A 258 -3.71 -10.22 9.12
N ARG A 259 -3.15 -9.63 8.05
CA ARG A 259 -3.21 -10.18 6.70
C ARG A 259 -1.88 -10.83 6.31
N ASN A 260 -1.94 -12.03 5.73
CA ASN A 260 -0.79 -12.81 5.24
C ASN A 260 0.36 -12.94 6.26
N ALA A 261 0.05 -12.84 7.56
CA ALA A 261 0.99 -12.89 8.67
C ALA A 261 2.16 -11.88 8.55
N ASN A 262 1.96 -10.74 7.85
CA ASN A 262 3.02 -9.73 7.63
C ASN A 262 2.51 -8.29 7.48
N SER A 263 1.22 -8.06 7.53
CA SER A 263 0.63 -6.74 7.33
C SER A 263 -0.65 -6.55 8.13
N TRP A 264 -0.98 -5.29 8.45
CA TRP A 264 -2.20 -4.90 9.12
C TRP A 264 -3.13 -4.16 8.18
N LYS A 265 -4.40 -4.57 8.16
CA LYS A 265 -5.51 -3.75 7.68
C LYS A 265 -6.28 -3.26 8.87
N PHE A 266 -6.61 -1.99 8.91
CA PHE A 266 -7.38 -1.42 9.98
C PHE A 266 -8.19 -0.22 9.50
N GLY A 267 -9.26 0.06 10.21
CA GLY A 267 -10.16 1.15 9.86
C GLY A 267 -11.29 1.29 10.85
N GLY A 268 -12.24 2.17 10.50
CA GLY A 268 -13.40 2.48 11.31
C GLY A 268 -14.23 3.60 10.70
N ARG A 269 -15.07 4.22 11.53
CA ARG A 269 -15.86 5.41 11.20
C ARG A 269 -15.44 6.59 12.08
N ILE A 270 -15.68 7.79 11.59
CA ILE A 270 -15.62 9.01 12.39
C ILE A 270 -17.00 9.19 13.07
N GLY A 271 -16.98 9.46 14.37
CA GLY A 271 -18.17 9.72 15.16
C GLY A 271 -18.80 11.10 14.91
#